data_7a5de49f0be42015089698e359775655
#
_entry.id   7a5de49f0be42015089698e359775655
#
_cell.length_a   1.000
_cell.length_b   1.000
_cell.length_c   1.000
_cell.angle_alpha   90.00
_cell.angle_beta   90.00
_cell.angle_gamma   90.00
#
_symmetry.space_group_name_H-M   'P 1'
#
loop_
_entity.id
_entity.type
_entity.pdbx_description
1 polymer ?
#
loop_
_entity_poly.entity_id
_entity_poly.type
_entity_poly.pdbx_seq_one_letter_code
_entity_poly.pdbx_strand_id
1 'polypeptide(L)' 'MITMRKGDLIYIPQDVDMWDVAEGTTAVKYSKTNKPTTGVFLRMDAFNTCRIFANGQESSVALKCVYPMEQVC' A
#
# COMPACT_ATOMS: atom_id res chain seq x y z
N MET A 1 11.56 15.05 5.30
CA MET A 1 11.20 13.90 4.44
C MET A 1 10.84 12.70 5.30
N ILE A 2 9.74 12.06 4.99
CA ILE A 2 9.26 10.92 5.75
C ILE A 2 9.79 9.65 5.11
N THR A 3 10.46 8.82 5.90
CA THR A 3 10.99 7.55 5.43
C THR A 3 10.24 6.41 6.10
N MET A 4 9.62 5.56 5.28
CA MET A 4 8.93 4.38 5.77
C MET A 4 9.85 3.18 5.66
N ARG A 5 9.74 2.27 6.61
CA ARG A 5 10.54 1.05 6.66
C ARG A 5 9.64 -0.17 6.69
N LYS A 6 10.18 -1.29 6.27
CA LYS A 6 9.46 -2.54 6.33
C LYS A 6 8.94 -2.78 7.75
N GLY A 7 7.66 -3.06 7.85
CA GLY A 7 7.01 -3.31 9.13
C GLY A 7 6.31 -2.11 9.72
N ASP A 8 6.50 -0.92 9.14
CA ASP A 8 5.85 0.28 9.65
C ASP A 8 4.35 0.23 9.36
N LEU A 9 3.56 0.66 10.32
CA LEU A 9 2.12 0.79 10.10
C LEU A 9 1.85 2.00 9.22
N ILE A 10 0.94 1.83 8.29
CA ILE A 10 0.58 2.88 7.35
C ILE A 10 -0.93 3.03 7.27
N TYR A 11 -1.35 4.20 6.81
CA TYR A 11 -2.75 4.53 6.61
C TYR A 11 -3.00 4.78 5.13
N ILE A 12 -4.06 4.17 4.60
CA ILE A 12 -4.47 4.33 3.21
C ILE A 12 -5.89 4.86 3.22
N PRO A 13 -6.11 6.06 2.65
CA PRO A 13 -7.47 6.64 2.62
C PRO A 13 -8.41 5.82 1.74
N GLN A 14 -9.66 6.17 1.80
CA GLN A 14 -10.68 5.62 0.93
C GLN A 14 -10.45 6.11 -0.51
N ASP A 15 -10.91 5.33 -1.49
CA ASP A 15 -10.83 5.64 -2.93
C ASP A 15 -9.40 5.67 -3.47
N VAL A 16 -8.52 4.86 -2.90
CA VAL A 16 -7.16 4.72 -3.38
C VAL A 16 -7.04 3.46 -4.23
N ASP A 17 -6.42 3.61 -5.39
CA ASP A 17 -6.22 2.50 -6.31
C ASP A 17 -5.14 1.56 -5.77
N MET A 18 -5.42 0.26 -5.84
CA MET A 18 -4.49 -0.77 -5.41
C MET A 18 -4.42 -1.84 -6.49
N TRP A 19 -3.21 -2.37 -6.69
CA TRP A 19 -2.99 -3.42 -7.67
C TRP A 19 -2.41 -4.65 -6.99
N ASP A 20 -3.07 -5.79 -7.17
CA ASP A 20 -2.61 -7.06 -6.65
C ASP A 20 -1.96 -7.84 -7.79
N VAL A 21 -0.75 -8.31 -7.58
CA VAL A 21 -0.06 -9.14 -8.56
C VAL A 21 0.05 -10.54 -7.96
N ALA A 22 -0.65 -11.49 -8.58
CA ALA A 22 -0.60 -12.86 -8.12
C ALA A 22 0.77 -13.44 -8.45
N GLU A 23 1.34 -14.15 -7.48
CA GLU A 23 2.65 -14.76 -7.66
C GLU A 23 2.58 -15.81 -8.76
N GLY A 24 3.57 -15.79 -9.64
CA GLY A 24 3.64 -16.76 -10.72
C GLY A 24 2.77 -16.45 -11.93
N THR A 25 2.12 -15.30 -11.94
CA THR A 25 1.31 -14.89 -13.09
C THR A 25 1.63 -13.45 -13.46
N THR A 26 1.21 -13.05 -14.67
CA THR A 26 1.32 -11.65 -15.07
C THR A 26 0.00 -10.92 -14.87
N ALA A 27 -1.00 -11.59 -14.31
CA ALA A 27 -2.31 -10.99 -14.09
C ALA A 27 -2.23 -9.99 -12.96
N VAL A 28 -2.78 -8.81 -13.19
CA VAL A 28 -2.85 -7.74 -12.18
C VAL A 28 -4.31 -7.52 -11.87
N LYS A 29 -4.65 -7.67 -10.59
CA LYS A 29 -6.01 -7.42 -10.16
C LYS A 29 -6.10 -6.02 -9.59
N TYR A 30 -6.94 -5.22 -10.19
CA TYR A 30 -7.15 -3.85 -9.77
C TYR A 30 -8.29 -3.77 -8.76
N SER A 31 -8.12 -2.98 -7.74
CA SER A 31 -9.18 -2.72 -6.77
C SER A 31 -9.00 -1.30 -6.22
N LYS A 32 -10.02 -0.84 -5.54
CA LYS A 32 -10.01 0.49 -4.94
C LYS A 32 -10.50 0.37 -3.51
N THR A 33 -9.85 1.06 -2.60
CA THR A 33 -10.27 1.02 -1.20
C THR A 33 -11.65 1.68 -1.10
N ASN A 34 -12.57 1.02 -0.42
CA ASN A 34 -13.91 1.57 -0.22
C ASN A 34 -14.08 2.18 1.17
N LYS A 35 -13.04 2.14 1.97
CA LYS A 35 -13.02 2.73 3.31
C LYS A 35 -11.56 2.94 3.70
N PRO A 36 -11.29 3.82 4.68
CA PRO A 36 -9.93 3.98 5.17
C PRO A 36 -9.37 2.64 5.65
N THR A 37 -8.14 2.36 5.28
CA THR A 37 -7.52 1.07 5.53
C THR A 37 -6.18 1.25 6.21
N THR A 38 -5.87 0.35 7.14
CA THR A 38 -4.58 0.31 7.79
C THR A 38 -3.80 -0.89 7.25
N GLY A 39 -2.53 -0.70 6.99
CA GLY A 39 -1.71 -1.79 6.49
C GLY A 39 -0.29 -1.70 7.01
N VAL A 40 0.58 -2.51 6.44
CA VAL A 40 1.99 -2.58 6.80
C VAL A 40 2.82 -2.30 5.56
N PHE A 41 3.79 -1.40 5.69
CA PHE A 41 4.70 -1.10 4.60
C PHE A 41 5.68 -2.25 4.43
N LEU A 42 5.87 -2.70 3.19
CA LEU A 42 6.82 -3.79 2.91
C LEU A 42 8.08 -3.29 2.25
N ARG A 43 7.96 -2.57 1.15
CA ARG A 43 9.13 -2.03 0.45
C ARG A 43 8.70 -1.06 -0.64
N MET A 44 9.66 -0.29 -1.12
CA MET A 44 9.46 0.57 -2.27
C MET A 44 9.46 -0.29 -3.53
N ASP A 45 8.69 0.13 -4.51
CA ASP A 45 8.63 -0.53 -5.81
C ASP A 45 8.92 0.52 -6.88
N ALA A 46 8.85 0.12 -8.15
CA ALA A 46 9.12 1.00 -9.27
C ALA A 46 8.04 2.07 -9.43
N PHE A 47 8.40 3.17 -10.13
CA PHE A 47 7.44 4.21 -10.52
C PHE A 47 6.69 4.87 -9.37
N ASN A 48 7.40 5.13 -8.27
CA ASN A 48 6.81 5.81 -7.12
C ASN A 48 5.63 5.04 -6.52
N THR A 49 5.70 3.73 -6.58
CA THR A 49 4.74 2.86 -5.90
C THR A 49 5.44 2.14 -4.75
N CYS A 50 4.66 1.58 -3.86
CA CYS A 50 5.20 0.77 -2.79
C CYS A 50 4.36 -0.49 -2.62
N ARG A 51 4.97 -1.51 -2.04
CA ARG A 51 4.28 -2.73 -1.69
C ARG A 51 3.86 -2.64 -0.25
N ILE A 52 2.60 -3.00 -0.01
CA ILE A 52 2.06 -2.99 1.34
C ILE A 52 1.29 -4.29 1.57
N PHE A 53 1.05 -4.58 2.83
CA PHE A 53 0.23 -5.72 3.21
C PHE A 53 -0.99 -5.19 3.95
N ALA A 54 -2.16 -5.48 3.42
CA ALA A 54 -3.42 -5.02 4.02
C ALA A 54 -4.52 -6.00 3.66
N ASN A 55 -5.47 -6.16 4.57
CA ASN A 55 -6.61 -7.05 4.36
C ASN A 55 -6.20 -8.47 3.99
N GLY A 56 -5.10 -8.93 4.55
CA GLY A 56 -4.65 -10.30 4.35
C GLY A 56 -3.93 -10.55 3.05
N GLN A 57 -3.57 -9.51 2.29
CA GLN A 57 -2.86 -9.72 1.03
C GLN A 57 -1.92 -8.57 0.71
N GLU A 58 -0.94 -8.86 -0.13
CA GLU A 58 0.05 -7.89 -0.57
C GLU A 58 -0.47 -7.16 -1.80
N SER A 59 -0.30 -5.85 -1.82
CA SER A 59 -0.76 -5.02 -2.93
C SER A 59 0.24 -3.93 -3.23
N SER A 60 0.16 -3.37 -4.44
CA SER A 60 0.94 -2.19 -4.83
C SER A 60 0.04 -0.97 -4.77
N VAL A 61 0.57 0.12 -4.26
CA VAL A 61 -0.19 1.37 -4.15
C VAL A 61 0.76 2.54 -4.39
N ALA A 62 0.23 3.64 -4.91
CA ALA A 62 1.04 4.83 -5.15
C ALA A 62 1.56 5.37 -3.81
N LEU A 63 2.85 5.67 -3.78
CA LEU A 63 3.48 6.14 -2.54
C LEU A 63 2.81 7.39 -1.99
N LYS A 64 2.37 8.28 -2.87
CA LYS A 64 1.72 9.53 -2.45
C LYS A 64 0.38 9.30 -1.75
N CYS A 65 -0.18 8.11 -1.86
CA CYS A 65 -1.47 7.79 -1.26
C CYS A 65 -1.34 7.04 0.07
N VAL A 66 -0.13 6.88 0.56
CA VAL A 66 0.15 6.13 1.78
C VAL A 66 0.76 7.08 2.80
N TYR A 67 0.25 7.01 4.03
CA TYR A 67 0.71 7.90 5.11
C TYR A 67 1.19 7.07 6.29
N PRO A 68 2.34 7.44 6.89
CA PRO A 68 2.80 6.75 8.11
C PRO A 68 1.82 6.99 9.24
N MET A 69 1.44 5.93 9.94
CA MET A 69 0.49 6.05 11.06
C MET A 69 1.00 6.94 12.17
N GLU A 70 2.28 6.90 12.45
CA GLU A 70 2.85 7.71 13.52
C GLU A 70 2.82 9.21 13.21
N GLN A 71 2.49 9.57 11.97
CA GLN A 71 2.33 10.97 11.57
C GLN A 71 0.89 11.44 11.72
N VAL A 72 -0.02 10.53 11.99
CA VAL A 72 -1.45 10.81 12.09
C VAL A 72 -1.79 10.90 13.58
N CYS A 73 -1.55 12.03 14.16
CA CYS A 73 -1.83 12.25 15.59
C CYS A 73 -2.82 13.36 15.76
#